data_b209bfab45680fde245c58f77e2b5eec
#
_entry.id   b209bfab45680fde245c58f77e2b5eec
#
_cell.length_a   1.000
_cell.length_b   1.000
_cell.length_c   1.000
_cell.angle_alpha   90.00
_cell.angle_beta   90.00
_cell.angle_gamma   90.00
#
_symmetry.space_group_name_H-M   'P 1'
#
loop_
_entity.id
_entity.type
_entity.pdbx_description
1 polymer ?
#
loop_
_entity_poly.entity_id
_entity_poly.type
_entity_poly.pdbx_seq_one_letter_code
_entity_poly.pdbx_strand_id
1 'polypeptide(L)'
;MTNPVYDHLKQLGRASEPPATPEAAVIETVRNPQAGLAYLVRFTCPEFTALCPITGQPDFAHLVIDYVPRDLLVESKSLKLYLGAFRNHGAFHEDCTLAIARRLVQELAPVWLRIGGYWYPRGGMPIDVFFQTGAPPDGVWIPDQGVAPYRGRG
;
A
#
# COMPACT_ATOMS: atom_id res chain seq x y z
N MET A 1 21.54 -19.47 -10.22
CA MET A 1 22.28 -18.29 -10.73
C MET A 1 21.48 -17.05 -10.30
N THR A 2 22.05 -16.22 -9.44
CA THR A 2 21.44 -14.93 -9.06
C THR A 2 21.58 -13.98 -10.24
N ASN A 3 20.49 -13.34 -10.62
CA ASN A 3 20.53 -12.32 -11.66
C ASN A 3 21.09 -11.02 -11.03
N PRO A 4 22.24 -10.50 -11.48
CA PRO A 4 22.90 -9.34 -10.86
C PRO A 4 22.03 -8.08 -10.81
N VAL A 5 20.98 -8.02 -11.62
CA VAL A 5 20.00 -6.92 -11.60
C VAL A 5 19.26 -6.82 -10.25
N TYR A 6 19.17 -7.93 -9.49
CA TYR A 6 18.44 -8.02 -8.23
C TYR A 6 19.31 -8.17 -6.99
N ASP A 7 20.65 -8.11 -7.14
CA ASP A 7 21.57 -8.32 -6.01
C ASP A 7 21.45 -7.26 -4.90
N HIS A 8 20.87 -6.10 -5.21
CA HIS A 8 20.57 -5.05 -4.24
C HIS A 8 19.39 -5.39 -3.32
N LEU A 9 18.55 -6.36 -3.69
CA LEU A 9 17.38 -6.76 -2.90
C LEU A 9 17.83 -7.67 -1.75
N LYS A 10 17.53 -7.22 -0.51
CA LYS A 10 17.95 -7.93 0.71
C LYS A 10 16.87 -8.87 1.25
N GLN A 11 15.62 -8.59 0.90
CA GLN A 11 14.47 -9.32 1.44
C GLN A 11 13.99 -10.43 0.50
N LEU A 12 14.18 -10.28 -0.80
CA LEU A 12 13.73 -11.23 -1.80
C LEU A 12 14.39 -12.61 -1.60
N GLY A 13 13.55 -13.66 -1.50
CA GLY A 13 14.02 -15.06 -1.40
C GLY A 13 14.67 -15.44 -0.06
N ARG A 14 14.63 -14.59 0.97
CA ARG A 14 15.23 -14.84 2.29
C ARG A 14 14.17 -14.79 3.39
N ALA A 15 14.45 -15.46 4.51
CA ALA A 15 13.70 -15.21 5.73
C ALA A 15 13.98 -13.76 6.19
N SER A 16 12.93 -13.00 6.47
CA SER A 16 13.04 -11.61 6.93
C SER A 16 12.21 -11.47 8.18
N GLU A 17 12.77 -10.85 9.21
CA GLU A 17 12.00 -10.49 10.38
C GLU A 17 11.06 -9.33 10.04
N PRO A 18 9.81 -9.34 10.56
CA PRO A 18 8.91 -8.22 10.41
C PRO A 18 9.53 -6.96 11.04
N PRO A 19 9.48 -5.79 10.38
CA PRO A 19 9.94 -4.55 10.98
C PRO A 19 9.10 -4.22 12.22
N ALA A 20 9.75 -3.64 13.23
CA ALA A 20 9.08 -3.30 14.48
C ALA A 20 8.06 -2.16 14.33
N THR A 21 8.31 -1.23 13.41
CA THR A 21 7.43 -0.09 13.11
C THR A 21 7.39 0.18 11.61
N PRO A 22 6.36 0.89 11.10
CA PRO A 22 6.30 1.28 9.70
C PRO A 22 7.50 2.15 9.27
N GLU A 23 8.02 2.98 10.17
CA GLU A 23 9.17 3.86 9.89
C GLU A 23 10.47 3.06 9.72
N ALA A 24 10.62 1.98 10.49
CA ALA A 24 11.77 1.09 10.40
C ALA A 24 11.73 0.16 9.19
N ALA A 25 10.58 0.05 8.53
CA ALA A 25 10.42 -0.80 7.36
C ALA A 25 11.16 -0.24 6.15
N VAL A 26 11.83 -1.13 5.42
CA VAL A 26 12.48 -0.79 4.14
C VAL A 26 11.60 -1.27 3.00
N ILE A 27 11.20 -0.34 2.13
CA ILE A 27 10.54 -0.67 0.87
C ILE A 27 11.61 -0.79 -0.21
N GLU A 28 11.77 -1.98 -0.74
CA GLU A 28 12.69 -2.26 -1.83
C GLU A 28 12.02 -1.98 -3.18
N THR A 29 12.81 -1.53 -4.15
CA THR A 29 12.33 -1.23 -5.49
C THR A 29 13.16 -1.94 -6.54
N VAL A 30 12.57 -2.20 -7.69
CA VAL A 30 13.25 -2.73 -8.86
C VAL A 30 13.03 -1.81 -10.06
N ARG A 31 13.95 -1.81 -11.01
CA ARG A 31 13.77 -1.06 -12.25
C ARG A 31 12.55 -1.58 -13.00
N ASN A 32 11.74 -0.66 -13.50
CA ASN A 32 10.63 -0.97 -14.37
C ASN A 32 11.15 -1.45 -15.75
N PRO A 33 11.02 -2.75 -16.10
CA PRO A 33 11.51 -3.27 -17.38
C PRO A 33 10.69 -2.77 -18.57
N GLN A 34 9.52 -2.18 -18.32
CA GLN A 34 8.62 -1.61 -19.31
C GLN A 34 8.48 -0.09 -19.15
N ALA A 35 9.56 0.58 -18.73
CA ALA A 35 9.57 2.04 -18.65
C ALA A 35 9.20 2.65 -20.02
N GLY A 36 8.30 3.62 -20.00
CA GLY A 36 7.74 4.23 -21.21
C GLY A 36 6.39 3.67 -21.65
N LEU A 37 5.96 2.51 -21.14
CA LEU A 37 4.59 2.05 -21.31
C LEU A 37 3.70 2.60 -20.18
N ALA A 38 2.50 3.05 -20.56
CA ALA A 38 1.48 3.50 -19.62
C ALA A 38 0.61 2.32 -19.18
N TYR A 39 0.81 1.86 -17.94
CA TYR A 39 0.02 0.77 -17.35
C TYR A 39 -0.17 0.99 -15.85
N LEU A 40 -1.16 0.31 -15.29
CA LEU A 40 -1.48 0.36 -13.88
C LEU A 40 -1.00 -0.91 -13.17
N VAL A 41 -0.43 -0.74 -11.99
CA VAL A 41 -0.17 -1.82 -11.04
C VAL A 41 -1.11 -1.67 -9.86
N ARG A 42 -1.79 -2.75 -9.46
CA ARG A 42 -2.68 -2.79 -8.30
C ARG A 42 -2.19 -3.75 -7.25
N PHE A 43 -2.12 -3.28 -6.02
CA PHE A 43 -2.04 -4.11 -4.83
C PHE A 43 -3.35 -4.06 -4.06
N THR A 44 -3.84 -5.22 -3.67
CA THR A 44 -5.03 -5.36 -2.84
C THR A 44 -4.63 -6.04 -1.54
N CYS A 45 -4.90 -5.38 -0.42
CA CYS A 45 -4.61 -5.89 0.91
C CYS A 45 -5.91 -5.95 1.72
N PRO A 46 -6.66 -7.06 1.64
CA PRO A 46 -7.99 -7.17 2.26
C PRO A 46 -7.95 -7.41 3.77
N GLU A 47 -6.79 -7.74 4.31
CA GLU A 47 -6.59 -8.08 5.73
C GLU A 47 -5.62 -7.12 6.42
N PHE A 48 -5.62 -5.85 6.02
CA PHE A 48 -4.79 -4.85 6.65
C PHE A 48 -5.24 -4.60 8.09
N THR A 49 -4.28 -4.50 8.99
CA THR A 49 -4.53 -4.31 10.43
C THR A 49 -3.65 -3.20 10.98
N ALA A 50 -4.23 -2.33 11.80
CA ALA A 50 -3.55 -1.34 12.61
C ALA A 50 -4.15 -1.33 14.02
N LEU A 51 -3.69 -0.45 14.90
CA LEU A 51 -4.28 -0.25 16.22
C LEU A 51 -4.89 1.15 16.32
N CYS A 52 -5.95 1.25 17.09
CA CYS A 52 -6.43 2.55 17.54
C CYS A 52 -5.38 3.22 18.44
N PRO A 53 -4.93 4.45 18.16
CA PRO A 53 -3.87 5.09 18.95
C PRO A 53 -4.32 5.45 20.37
N ILE A 54 -5.61 5.45 20.65
CA ILE A 54 -6.17 5.82 21.94
C ILE A 54 -6.49 4.59 22.79
N THR A 55 -7.15 3.57 22.19
CA THR A 55 -7.66 2.41 22.94
C THR A 55 -6.79 1.16 22.79
N GLY A 56 -5.89 1.13 21.82
CA GLY A 56 -5.10 -0.06 21.46
C GLY A 56 -5.93 -1.19 20.85
N GLN A 57 -7.20 -0.96 20.53
CA GLN A 57 -8.03 -1.95 19.84
C GLN A 57 -7.58 -2.13 18.40
N PRO A 58 -7.68 -3.34 17.85
CA PRO A 58 -7.34 -3.58 16.44
C PRO A 58 -8.36 -2.94 15.51
N ASP A 59 -7.84 -2.31 14.48
CA ASP A 59 -8.58 -1.77 13.35
C ASP A 59 -8.25 -2.56 12.09
N PHE A 60 -9.24 -2.79 11.26
CA PHE A 60 -9.10 -3.58 10.04
C PHE A 60 -9.51 -2.75 8.82
N ALA A 61 -8.83 -2.96 7.72
CA ALA A 61 -9.17 -2.31 6.46
C ALA A 61 -8.92 -3.21 5.26
N HIS A 62 -9.65 -2.94 4.19
CA HIS A 62 -9.32 -3.40 2.86
C HIS A 62 -8.61 -2.24 2.14
N LEU A 63 -7.31 -2.37 1.89
CA LEU A 63 -6.57 -1.37 1.15
C LEU A 63 -6.48 -1.74 -0.33
N VAL A 64 -6.71 -0.78 -1.20
CA VAL A 64 -6.44 -0.89 -2.64
C VAL A 64 -5.48 0.22 -3.04
N ILE A 65 -4.32 -0.17 -3.51
CA ILE A 65 -3.24 0.74 -3.92
C ILE A 65 -3.03 0.55 -5.41
N ASP A 66 -3.26 1.62 -6.17
CA ASP A 66 -3.03 1.68 -7.61
C ASP A 66 -1.91 2.67 -7.91
N TYR A 67 -0.99 2.30 -8.78
CA TYR A 67 -0.02 3.27 -9.28
C TYR A 67 0.35 3.01 -10.75
N VAL A 68 0.66 4.09 -11.43
CA VAL A 68 1.26 4.06 -12.77
C VAL A 68 2.76 4.25 -12.61
N PRO A 69 3.57 3.22 -12.82
CA PRO A 69 5.00 3.30 -12.59
C PRO A 69 5.69 4.22 -13.61
N ARG A 70 6.75 4.89 -13.17
CA ARG A 70 7.71 5.58 -14.02
C ARG A 70 8.92 4.64 -14.26
N ASP A 71 9.93 4.79 -13.45
CA ASP A 71 11.20 4.06 -13.59
C ASP A 71 11.34 2.89 -12.61
N LEU A 72 10.52 2.87 -11.56
CA LEU A 72 10.59 1.92 -10.46
C LEU A 72 9.29 1.17 -10.24
N LEU A 73 9.42 -0.11 -9.88
CA LEU A 73 8.37 -0.96 -9.34
C LEU A 73 8.68 -1.26 -7.88
N VAL A 74 7.66 -1.34 -7.04
CA VAL A 74 7.82 -1.80 -5.66
C VAL A 74 8.05 -3.32 -5.63
N GLU A 75 9.01 -3.76 -4.82
CA GLU A 75 9.19 -5.19 -4.55
C GLU A 75 8.09 -5.66 -3.58
N SER A 76 7.32 -6.64 -3.98
CA SER A 76 6.05 -7.02 -3.33
C SER A 76 6.23 -7.58 -1.91
N LYS A 77 7.32 -8.28 -1.62
CA LYS A 77 7.60 -8.82 -0.29
C LYS A 77 7.94 -7.69 0.69
N SER A 78 8.73 -6.71 0.26
CA SER A 78 9.06 -5.55 1.08
C SER A 78 7.82 -4.71 1.39
N LEU A 79 6.94 -4.54 0.41
CA LEU A 79 5.65 -3.89 0.62
C LEU A 79 4.79 -4.65 1.65
N LYS A 80 4.72 -5.98 1.52
CA LYS A 80 4.01 -6.83 2.49
C LYS A 80 4.55 -6.64 3.92
N LEU A 81 5.87 -6.60 4.07
CA LEU A 81 6.49 -6.41 5.38
C LEU A 81 6.23 -5.00 5.93
N TYR A 82 6.28 -3.99 5.08
CA TYR A 82 5.93 -2.62 5.45
C TYR A 82 4.47 -2.51 5.93
N LEU A 83 3.52 -3.04 5.16
CA LEU A 83 2.11 -3.03 5.56
C LEU A 83 1.87 -3.85 6.83
N GLY A 84 2.58 -4.96 7.00
CA GLY A 84 2.52 -5.78 8.21
C GLY A 84 3.06 -5.09 9.46
N ALA A 85 3.94 -4.10 9.33
CA ALA A 85 4.48 -3.33 10.45
C ALA A 85 3.43 -2.45 11.15
N PHE A 86 2.32 -2.16 10.47
CA PHE A 86 1.20 -1.42 11.08
C PHE A 86 0.40 -2.24 12.10
N ARG A 87 0.53 -3.56 12.10
CA ARG A 87 -0.28 -4.44 12.97
C ARG A 87 -0.25 -4.08 14.45
N ASN A 88 0.90 -3.61 14.95
CA ASN A 88 1.08 -3.18 16.33
C ASN A 88 1.33 -1.66 16.44
N HIS A 89 0.99 -0.91 15.40
CA HIS A 89 1.21 0.53 15.33
C HIS A 89 -0.12 1.28 15.45
N GLY A 90 -0.17 2.21 16.41
CA GLY A 90 -1.35 3.05 16.63
C GLY A 90 -1.38 4.24 15.68
N ALA A 91 -2.42 4.32 14.84
CA ALA A 91 -2.64 5.44 13.93
C ALA A 91 -4.12 5.63 13.66
N PHE A 92 -4.56 6.88 13.45
CA PHE A 92 -5.90 7.14 12.92
C PHE A 92 -6.02 6.59 11.49
N HIS A 93 -7.21 6.19 11.09
CA HIS A 93 -7.48 5.62 9.77
C HIS A 93 -6.99 6.51 8.63
N GLU A 94 -7.25 7.80 8.75
CA GLU A 94 -6.85 8.82 7.79
C GLU A 94 -5.32 8.95 7.71
N ASP A 95 -4.67 9.08 8.86
CA ASP A 95 -3.22 9.22 8.92
C ASP A 95 -2.51 7.96 8.41
N CYS A 96 -2.97 6.79 8.82
CA CYS A 96 -2.45 5.51 8.37
C CYS A 96 -2.53 5.38 6.84
N THR A 97 -3.71 5.63 6.25
CA THR A 97 -3.92 5.54 4.80
C THR A 97 -3.03 6.53 4.04
N LEU A 98 -2.95 7.77 4.52
CA LEU A 98 -2.14 8.81 3.88
C LEU A 98 -0.63 8.60 4.07
N ALA A 99 -0.19 8.06 5.21
CA ALA A 99 1.21 7.71 5.45
C ALA A 99 1.69 6.65 4.45
N ILE A 100 0.87 5.63 4.20
CA ILE A 100 1.16 4.58 3.20
C ILE A 100 1.29 5.22 1.80
N ALA A 101 0.34 6.06 1.42
CA ALA A 101 0.38 6.73 0.12
C ALA A 101 1.64 7.59 -0.04
N ARG A 102 1.94 8.44 0.94
CA ARG A 102 3.13 9.31 0.92
C ARG A 102 4.43 8.51 0.83
N ARG A 103 4.54 7.43 1.61
CA ARG A 103 5.73 6.58 1.58
C ARG A 103 5.94 5.97 0.21
N LEU A 104 4.89 5.44 -0.43
CA LEU A 104 5.00 4.87 -1.76
C LEU A 104 5.32 5.91 -2.83
N VAL A 105 4.75 7.11 -2.75
CA VAL A 105 5.11 8.21 -3.64
C VAL A 105 6.59 8.58 -3.51
N GLN A 106 7.10 8.65 -2.29
CA GLN A 106 8.50 8.96 -2.00
C GLN A 106 9.46 7.91 -2.56
N GLU A 107 9.15 6.63 -2.38
CA GLU A 107 10.03 5.52 -2.79
C GLU A 107 9.99 5.25 -4.30
N LEU A 108 8.84 5.45 -4.95
CA LEU A 108 8.63 5.07 -6.35
C LEU A 108 8.70 6.24 -7.33
N ALA A 109 8.43 7.46 -6.87
CA ALA A 109 8.22 8.63 -7.73
C ALA A 109 7.32 8.29 -8.95
N PRO A 110 6.13 7.71 -8.75
CA PRO A 110 5.30 7.20 -9.84
C PRO A 110 4.76 8.34 -10.70
N VAL A 111 4.28 8.02 -11.90
CA VAL A 111 3.54 8.98 -12.72
C VAL A 111 2.25 9.39 -12.02
N TRP A 112 1.59 8.43 -11.39
CA TRP A 112 0.36 8.63 -10.64
C TRP A 112 0.18 7.52 -9.60
N LEU A 113 -0.45 7.87 -8.49
CA LEU A 113 -0.81 6.91 -7.44
C LEU A 113 -2.16 7.30 -6.86
N ARG A 114 -3.00 6.31 -6.56
CA ARG A 114 -4.16 6.45 -5.68
C ARG A 114 -4.19 5.33 -4.65
N ILE A 115 -4.81 5.60 -3.52
CA ILE A 115 -5.13 4.62 -2.49
C ILE A 115 -6.59 4.78 -2.05
N GLY A 116 -7.27 3.67 -1.83
CA GLY A 116 -8.51 3.58 -1.09
C GLY A 116 -8.28 2.75 0.17
N GLY A 117 -8.52 3.33 1.32
CA GLY A 117 -8.56 2.66 2.61
C GLY A 117 -10.00 2.48 3.05
N TYR A 118 -10.51 1.25 2.93
CA TYR A 118 -11.89 0.90 3.29
C TYR A 118 -11.86 0.26 4.68
N TRP A 119 -12.06 1.09 5.70
CA TRP A 119 -11.97 0.68 7.10
C TRP A 119 -13.26 0.09 7.61
N TYR A 120 -13.13 -1.02 8.34
CA TYR A 120 -14.27 -1.65 8.99
C TYR A 120 -14.85 -0.77 10.10
N PRO A 121 -16.15 -0.95 10.44
CA PRO A 121 -16.83 -0.06 11.36
C PRO A 121 -16.23 -0.05 12.76
N ARG A 122 -16.18 1.15 13.34
CA ARG A 122 -16.10 1.38 14.77
C ARG A 122 -17.42 1.99 15.24
N GLY A 123 -18.01 1.46 16.32
CA GLY A 123 -19.32 1.92 16.76
C GLY A 123 -20.41 1.83 15.68
N GLY A 124 -20.28 0.88 14.76
CA GLY A 124 -21.21 0.69 13.64
C GLY A 124 -20.98 1.64 12.43
N MET A 125 -19.96 2.50 12.48
CA MET A 125 -19.68 3.48 11.42
C MET A 125 -18.38 3.13 10.68
N PRO A 126 -18.45 2.72 9.39
CA PRO A 126 -17.26 2.54 8.55
C PRO A 126 -16.70 3.90 8.14
N ILE A 127 -15.39 3.93 7.87
CA ILE A 127 -14.70 5.13 7.37
C ILE A 127 -13.94 4.72 6.12
N ASP A 128 -14.19 5.41 5.01
CA ASP A 128 -13.42 5.23 3.78
C ASP A 128 -12.53 6.46 3.59
N VAL A 129 -11.26 6.23 3.31
CA VAL A 129 -10.26 7.27 3.10
C VAL A 129 -9.68 7.15 1.70
N PHE A 130 -9.75 8.22 0.91
CA PHE A 130 -9.30 8.23 -0.47
C PHE A 130 -8.24 9.31 -0.69
N PHE A 131 -7.21 8.96 -1.44
CA PHE A 131 -6.17 9.88 -1.86
C PHE A 131 -5.68 9.54 -3.27
N GLN A 132 -5.34 10.56 -4.04
CA GLN A 132 -4.60 10.42 -5.29
C GLN A 132 -3.66 11.60 -5.52
N THR A 133 -2.60 11.38 -6.28
CA THR A 133 -1.54 12.39 -6.51
C THR A 133 -1.94 13.48 -7.51
N GLY A 134 -3.09 13.39 -8.13
CA GLY A 134 -3.60 14.31 -9.13
C GLY A 134 -4.60 13.65 -10.06
N ALA A 135 -4.91 14.27 -11.17
CA ALA A 135 -5.76 13.67 -12.20
C ALA A 135 -5.11 12.38 -12.74
N PRO A 136 -5.90 11.34 -13.02
CA PRO A 136 -5.39 10.16 -13.71
C PRO A 136 -4.74 10.51 -15.04
N PRO A 137 -3.61 9.87 -15.40
CA PRO A 137 -2.97 10.13 -16.68
C PRO A 137 -3.82 9.63 -17.85
N ASP A 138 -3.81 10.36 -18.95
CA ASP A 138 -4.49 9.97 -20.17
C ASP A 138 -3.92 8.66 -20.74
N GLY A 139 -4.81 7.85 -21.36
CA GLY A 139 -4.42 6.62 -22.04
C GLY A 139 -4.09 5.43 -21.13
N VAL A 140 -4.28 5.54 -19.83
CA VAL A 140 -4.15 4.43 -18.89
C VAL A 140 -5.53 3.90 -18.52
N TRP A 141 -5.72 2.60 -18.66
CA TRP A 141 -6.92 1.97 -18.13
C TRP A 141 -6.82 1.87 -16.60
N ILE A 142 -7.74 2.55 -15.91
CA ILE A 142 -7.82 2.58 -14.45
C ILE A 142 -9.17 1.96 -14.05
N PRO A 143 -9.18 0.67 -13.65
CA PRO A 143 -10.41 0.01 -13.23
C PRO A 143 -10.92 0.57 -11.89
N ASP A 144 -12.21 0.41 -11.62
CA ASP A 144 -12.78 0.67 -10.31
C ASP A 144 -12.06 -0.14 -9.23
N GLN A 145 -12.03 0.37 -7.99
CA GLN A 145 -11.37 -0.36 -6.90
C GLN A 145 -12.13 -1.63 -6.49
N GLY A 146 -13.41 -1.71 -6.81
CA GLY A 146 -14.19 -2.94 -6.68
C GLY A 146 -14.54 -3.33 -5.25
N VAL A 147 -14.27 -2.48 -4.27
CA VAL A 147 -14.64 -2.72 -2.87
C VAL A 147 -16.09 -2.30 -2.66
N ALA A 148 -16.93 -3.24 -2.30
CA ALA A 148 -18.33 -2.96 -2.02
C ALA A 148 -18.46 -2.09 -0.75
N PRO A 149 -19.41 -1.13 -0.73
CA PRO A 149 -19.74 -0.40 0.49
C PRO A 149 -20.09 -1.37 1.61
N TYR A 150 -19.65 -1.05 2.83
CA TYR A 150 -20.02 -1.86 3.98
C TYR A 150 -21.54 -1.75 4.25
N ARG A 151 -22.20 -2.88 4.32
CA ARG A 151 -23.66 -2.95 4.51
C ARG A 151 -24.07 -3.67 5.81
N GLY A 152 -23.12 -4.02 6.67
CA GLY A 152 -23.39 -4.81 7.86
C GLY A 152 -23.71 -6.28 7.54
N ARG A 153 -24.55 -6.89 8.37
CA ARG A 153 -25.10 -8.23 8.16
C ARG A 153 -26.36 -8.10 7.31
N GLY A 154 -26.23 -8.01 6.06
CA GLY A 154 -27.40 -7.91 5.20
C GLY A 154 -27.10 -8.33 3.80
#